data_90463b374da0c4e203bd28094df30a15
#
_entry.id   90463b374da0c4e203bd28094df30a15
#
_cell.length_a   1.000
_cell.length_b   1.000
_cell.length_c   1.000
_cell.angle_alpha   90.00
_cell.angle_beta   90.00
_cell.angle_gamma   90.00
#
_symmetry.space_group_name_H-M   'P 1'
#
loop_
_entity.id
_entity.type
_entity.pdbx_description
1 polymer ?
#
loop_
_entity_poly.entity_id
_entity_poly.type
_entity_poly.pdbx_seq_one_letter_code
_entity_poly.pdbx_strand_id
1 'polypeptide(L)'
;MSSYQCLDRRIQQWIFKQGWSDLRPIQQDAIDPILSKNTDVLISASTASGKTEAFFLPACSAIVDNQEGIGILYISPLKALINDQYRRLESLSEITQIPVTPWHGDSSQSHKGKLRRNPSGILLITPESLESLMMRQSGWVKTAFANLTYICIDEFHAFIGMERGQQLLSLLTRLEHLLGRLDRPIPRVALSATLGNLEAIPDILRPNQNQYFPCKTIKDDKTSSQLQLQVRGYLIKEPTRELNPSENTQQILPISLDKFAENTSEAIIEDPDLLISDLYRFCRKGNHLVFSNSRGRTEYLSAKLSDMCEVNHVPNEFFPHHGSLAKELRETLEHRLQQEKIPTTALCTMTLELGIDIGKVDSVIQVTPPHSVASLRQRMGRAGRRGDPAKLRMLISEREITVDTAIPDRLRLGLIQSLAMVRLLINQWYEPADTSLYHFSTLIHQILATIAQWGGIRAEQLYKLLCQL
;
A
#
# COMPACT_ATOMS: atom_id res chain seq x y z
N MET A 1 5.04 -16.03 -32.73
CA MET A 1 5.53 -16.83 -31.58
C MET A 1 4.63 -16.48 -30.40
N SER A 2 4.27 -17.42 -29.54
CA SER A 2 3.53 -17.04 -28.32
C SER A 2 4.48 -16.27 -27.41
N SER A 3 3.98 -15.23 -26.70
CA SER A 3 4.78 -14.41 -25.76
C SER A 3 5.53 -15.28 -24.73
N TYR A 4 4.96 -16.45 -24.38
CA TYR A 4 5.61 -17.43 -23.51
C TYR A 4 6.96 -17.95 -24.05
N GLN A 5 7.10 -18.12 -25.39
CA GLN A 5 8.33 -18.60 -26.01
C GLN A 5 9.49 -17.58 -25.97
N CYS A 6 9.18 -16.29 -25.69
CA CYS A 6 10.17 -15.24 -25.52
C CYS A 6 10.85 -15.28 -24.15
N LEU A 7 10.29 -16.01 -23.20
CA LEU A 7 10.85 -16.16 -21.85
C LEU A 7 12.02 -17.15 -21.83
N ASP A 8 12.99 -16.92 -20.95
CA ASP A 8 14.10 -17.85 -20.73
C ASP A 8 13.61 -19.23 -20.29
N ARG A 9 14.33 -20.30 -20.68
CA ARG A 9 13.94 -21.69 -20.38
C ARG A 9 13.79 -21.98 -18.89
N ARG A 10 14.58 -21.37 -18.02
CA ARG A 10 14.50 -21.51 -16.56
C ARG A 10 13.18 -20.92 -16.02
N ILE A 11 12.72 -19.82 -16.59
CA ILE A 11 11.43 -19.21 -16.28
C ILE A 11 10.28 -20.10 -16.76
N GLN A 12 10.35 -20.61 -17.99
CA GLN A 12 9.38 -21.56 -18.54
C GLN A 12 9.30 -22.83 -17.67
N GLN A 13 10.43 -23.34 -17.20
CA GLN A 13 10.50 -24.48 -16.29
C GLN A 13 9.84 -24.19 -14.93
N TRP A 14 10.03 -22.97 -14.40
CA TRP A 14 9.37 -22.55 -13.17
C TRP A 14 7.85 -22.49 -13.34
N ILE A 15 7.35 -21.89 -14.44
CA ILE A 15 5.92 -21.83 -14.78
C ILE A 15 5.32 -23.24 -14.83
N PHE A 16 6.00 -24.18 -15.50
CA PHE A 16 5.58 -25.58 -15.58
C PHE A 16 5.50 -26.24 -14.19
N LYS A 17 6.51 -26.02 -13.33
CA LYS A 17 6.52 -26.54 -11.95
C LYS A 17 5.41 -25.96 -11.08
N GLN A 18 4.95 -24.72 -11.35
CA GLN A 18 3.79 -24.12 -10.68
C GLN A 18 2.45 -24.75 -11.13
N GLY A 19 2.47 -25.63 -12.12
CA GLY A 19 1.26 -26.26 -12.65
C GLY A 19 0.36 -25.29 -13.44
N TRP A 20 0.91 -24.22 -13.98
CA TRP A 20 0.13 -23.27 -14.76
C TRP A 20 -0.05 -23.78 -16.18
N SER A 21 -1.32 -23.93 -16.62
CA SER A 21 -1.65 -24.32 -17.99
C SER A 21 -1.39 -23.19 -18.99
N ASP A 22 -1.66 -21.95 -18.58
CA ASP A 22 -1.51 -20.75 -19.38
C ASP A 22 -1.12 -19.54 -18.51
N LEU A 23 -0.47 -18.56 -19.13
CA LEU A 23 -0.27 -17.24 -18.55
C LEU A 23 -1.58 -16.43 -18.62
N ARG A 24 -1.86 -15.66 -17.60
CA ARG A 24 -2.97 -14.70 -17.62
C ARG A 24 -2.75 -13.63 -18.69
N PRO A 25 -3.81 -13.04 -19.28
CA PRO A 25 -3.67 -12.02 -20.32
C PRO A 25 -2.71 -10.90 -19.94
N ILE A 26 -2.83 -10.36 -18.71
CA ILE A 26 -1.95 -9.31 -18.20
C ILE A 26 -0.46 -9.71 -18.15
N GLN A 27 -0.20 -11.01 -17.91
CA GLN A 27 1.17 -11.54 -17.90
C GLN A 27 1.71 -11.68 -19.32
N GLN A 28 0.87 -12.14 -20.28
CA GLN A 28 1.23 -12.22 -21.67
C GLN A 28 1.51 -10.85 -22.28
N ASP A 29 0.64 -9.87 -22.01
CA ASP A 29 0.76 -8.50 -22.53
C ASP A 29 1.98 -7.75 -21.98
N ALA A 30 2.50 -8.15 -20.81
CA ALA A 30 3.65 -7.53 -20.18
C ALA A 30 5.02 -8.03 -20.73
N ILE A 31 5.06 -9.22 -21.37
CA ILE A 31 6.33 -9.84 -21.76
C ILE A 31 7.10 -8.97 -22.76
N ASP A 32 6.50 -8.65 -23.90
CA ASP A 32 7.18 -7.94 -24.98
C ASP A 32 7.60 -6.50 -24.57
N PRO A 33 6.74 -5.68 -23.93
CA PRO A 33 7.14 -4.35 -23.49
C PRO A 33 8.31 -4.36 -22.50
N ILE A 34 8.33 -5.32 -21.55
CA ILE A 34 9.40 -5.41 -20.56
C ILE A 34 10.69 -5.93 -21.20
N LEU A 35 10.63 -6.97 -22.03
CA LEU A 35 11.81 -7.51 -22.70
C LEU A 35 12.45 -6.52 -23.68
N SER A 36 11.70 -5.61 -24.27
CA SER A 36 12.20 -4.59 -25.20
C SER A 36 13.17 -3.61 -24.56
N LYS A 37 13.05 -3.34 -23.25
CA LYS A 37 13.89 -2.40 -22.46
C LYS A 37 13.90 -0.95 -22.98
N ASN A 38 12.96 -0.57 -23.83
CA ASN A 38 12.91 0.74 -24.48
C ASN A 38 11.65 1.54 -24.11
N THR A 39 10.91 1.11 -23.11
CA THR A 39 9.66 1.72 -22.66
C THR A 39 9.48 1.56 -21.16
N ASP A 40 8.86 2.53 -20.53
CA ASP A 40 8.25 2.35 -19.21
C ASP A 40 6.98 1.51 -19.34
N VAL A 41 6.58 0.84 -18.26
CA VAL A 41 5.37 -0.01 -18.26
C VAL A 41 4.54 0.28 -17.03
N LEU A 42 3.26 0.56 -17.24
CA LEU A 42 2.26 0.62 -16.18
C LEU A 42 1.38 -0.62 -16.22
N ILE A 43 1.40 -1.43 -15.17
CA ILE A 43 0.53 -2.60 -15.02
C ILE A 43 -0.54 -2.28 -13.99
N SER A 44 -1.77 -2.03 -14.47
CA SER A 44 -2.91 -1.69 -13.63
C SER A 44 -3.92 -2.82 -13.58
N ALA A 45 -4.08 -3.42 -12.41
CA ALA A 45 -5.02 -4.53 -12.22
C ALA A 45 -5.37 -4.72 -10.73
N SER A 46 -6.45 -5.43 -10.46
CA SER A 46 -6.88 -5.76 -9.10
C SER A 46 -5.82 -6.56 -8.32
N THR A 47 -5.97 -6.62 -6.99
CA THR A 47 -5.17 -7.53 -6.17
C THR A 47 -5.38 -8.98 -6.61
N ALA A 48 -4.33 -9.81 -6.53
CA ALA A 48 -4.35 -11.23 -6.97
C ALA A 48 -4.55 -11.48 -8.48
N SER A 49 -4.46 -10.45 -9.34
CA SER A 49 -4.52 -10.60 -10.81
C SER A 49 -3.24 -11.17 -11.42
N GLY A 50 -2.13 -11.25 -10.68
CA GLY A 50 -0.84 -11.72 -11.17
C GLY A 50 0.09 -10.60 -11.68
N LYS A 51 -0.09 -9.34 -11.21
CA LYS A 51 0.78 -8.20 -11.55
C LYS A 51 2.25 -8.45 -11.25
N THR A 52 2.53 -9.07 -10.11
CA THR A 52 3.89 -9.37 -9.67
C THR A 52 4.59 -10.29 -10.66
N GLU A 53 3.93 -11.37 -11.04
CA GLU A 53 4.45 -12.32 -12.02
C GLU A 53 4.54 -11.70 -13.43
N ALA A 54 3.59 -10.82 -13.78
CA ALA A 54 3.64 -10.06 -15.03
C ALA A 54 4.93 -9.24 -15.18
N PHE A 55 5.48 -8.75 -14.07
CA PHE A 55 6.78 -8.09 -14.04
C PHE A 55 7.95 -9.08 -13.95
N PHE A 56 7.95 -9.97 -12.94
CA PHE A 56 9.15 -10.76 -12.64
C PHE A 56 9.46 -11.81 -13.71
N LEU A 57 8.48 -12.38 -14.38
CA LEU A 57 8.74 -13.39 -15.42
C LEU A 57 9.61 -12.85 -16.56
N PRO A 58 9.25 -11.74 -17.24
CA PRO A 58 10.10 -11.18 -18.29
C PRO A 58 11.36 -10.49 -17.74
N ALA A 59 11.27 -9.80 -16.59
CA ALA A 59 12.41 -9.09 -16.03
C ALA A 59 13.53 -10.05 -15.59
N CYS A 60 13.18 -11.16 -14.91
CA CYS A 60 14.14 -12.20 -14.56
C CYS A 60 14.70 -12.90 -15.81
N SER A 61 13.85 -13.16 -16.83
CA SER A 61 14.30 -13.69 -18.12
C SER A 61 15.38 -12.82 -18.77
N ALA A 62 15.28 -11.51 -18.63
CA ALA A 62 16.20 -10.55 -19.23
C ALA A 62 17.55 -10.41 -18.50
N ILE A 63 17.65 -10.83 -17.24
CA ILE A 63 18.88 -10.67 -16.41
C ILE A 63 19.53 -12.00 -16.02
N VAL A 64 18.89 -13.13 -16.28
CA VAL A 64 19.30 -14.43 -15.77
C VAL A 64 20.71 -14.86 -16.21
N ASP A 65 21.19 -14.41 -17.36
CA ASP A 65 22.54 -14.69 -17.87
C ASP A 65 23.58 -13.62 -17.46
N ASN A 66 23.14 -12.47 -16.98
CA ASN A 66 24.02 -11.41 -16.51
C ASN A 66 23.69 -11.03 -15.08
N GLN A 67 24.37 -11.64 -14.13
CA GLN A 67 24.16 -11.42 -12.69
C GLN A 67 25.24 -10.57 -12.03
N GLU A 68 26.07 -9.88 -12.80
CA GLU A 68 27.03 -8.91 -12.27
C GLU A 68 26.30 -7.64 -11.85
N GLY A 69 26.38 -7.32 -10.58
CA GLY A 69 25.66 -6.19 -10.00
C GLY A 69 24.15 -6.46 -9.79
N ILE A 70 23.45 -5.47 -9.29
CA ILE A 70 22.02 -5.52 -9.09
C ILE A 70 21.32 -5.26 -10.42
N GLY A 71 20.61 -6.26 -10.93
CA GLY A 71 19.89 -6.17 -12.21
C GLY A 71 18.47 -5.60 -12.07
N ILE A 72 17.80 -5.84 -10.93
CA ILE A 72 16.45 -5.36 -10.66
C ILE A 72 16.42 -4.64 -9.31
N LEU A 73 15.93 -3.41 -9.32
CA LEU A 73 15.59 -2.63 -8.13
C LEU A 73 14.07 -2.64 -7.97
N TYR A 74 13.59 -3.33 -6.93
CA TYR A 74 12.16 -3.40 -6.62
C TYR A 74 11.86 -2.55 -5.39
N ILE A 75 11.06 -1.51 -5.59
CA ILE A 75 10.73 -0.53 -4.56
C ILE A 75 9.29 -0.76 -4.09
N SER A 76 9.11 -0.93 -2.79
CA SER A 76 7.81 -1.13 -2.20
C SER A 76 7.54 -0.14 -1.06
N PRO A 77 6.28 0.32 -0.88
CA PRO A 77 5.95 1.30 0.15
C PRO A 77 6.05 0.76 1.58
N LEU A 78 6.00 -0.56 1.78
CA LEU A 78 5.96 -1.17 3.11
C LEU A 78 6.96 -2.31 3.25
N LYS A 79 7.58 -2.40 4.45
CA LYS A 79 8.48 -3.50 4.82
C LYS A 79 7.80 -4.87 4.75
N ALA A 80 6.54 -4.94 5.14
CA ALA A 80 5.75 -6.18 5.11
C ALA A 80 5.59 -6.72 3.67
N LEU A 81 5.36 -5.83 2.69
CA LEU A 81 5.29 -6.20 1.26
C LEU A 81 6.64 -6.72 0.75
N ILE A 82 7.74 -6.13 1.19
CA ILE A 82 9.10 -6.60 0.86
C ILE A 82 9.31 -8.02 1.38
N ASN A 83 8.92 -8.30 2.62
CA ASN A 83 9.06 -9.63 3.22
C ASN A 83 8.17 -10.67 2.52
N ASP A 84 6.94 -10.29 2.17
CA ASP A 84 6.03 -11.15 1.42
C ASP A 84 6.58 -11.45 0.03
N GLN A 85 7.03 -10.42 -0.68
CA GLN A 85 7.61 -10.54 -2.01
C GLN A 85 8.91 -11.39 -2.00
N TYR A 86 9.73 -11.26 -0.97
CA TYR A 86 10.93 -12.07 -0.78
C TYR A 86 10.59 -13.56 -0.71
N ARG A 87 9.59 -13.93 0.12
CA ARG A 87 9.11 -15.34 0.23
C ARG A 87 8.54 -15.86 -1.09
N ARG A 88 7.77 -15.04 -1.81
CA ARG A 88 7.17 -15.42 -3.10
C ARG A 88 8.22 -15.66 -4.19
N LEU A 89 9.33 -14.93 -4.17
CA LEU A 89 10.41 -15.08 -5.14
C LEU A 89 11.37 -16.22 -4.82
N GLU A 90 11.28 -16.85 -3.65
CA GLU A 90 12.20 -17.89 -3.20
C GLU A 90 12.27 -19.05 -4.20
N SER A 91 11.13 -19.60 -4.60
CA SER A 91 11.07 -20.69 -5.59
C SER A 91 11.57 -20.31 -7.00
N LEU A 92 11.35 -19.05 -7.41
CA LEU A 92 11.86 -18.52 -8.67
C LEU A 92 13.39 -18.34 -8.59
N SER A 93 13.89 -17.81 -7.48
CA SER A 93 15.31 -17.67 -7.20
C SER A 93 16.07 -18.99 -7.22
N GLU A 94 15.49 -20.06 -6.65
CA GLU A 94 16.09 -21.38 -6.64
C GLU A 94 16.30 -21.94 -8.05
N ILE A 95 15.35 -21.76 -8.97
CA ILE A 95 15.43 -22.28 -10.32
C ILE A 95 16.31 -21.41 -11.21
N THR A 96 16.19 -20.10 -11.08
CA THR A 96 16.93 -19.15 -11.93
C THR A 96 18.34 -18.86 -11.43
N GLN A 97 18.61 -19.20 -10.16
CA GLN A 97 19.85 -18.85 -9.45
C GLN A 97 20.08 -17.33 -9.33
N ILE A 98 19.00 -16.52 -9.49
CA ILE A 98 19.05 -15.08 -9.31
C ILE A 98 18.88 -14.78 -7.82
N PRO A 99 19.90 -14.22 -7.13
CA PRO A 99 19.76 -13.88 -5.72
C PRO A 99 18.71 -12.79 -5.48
N VAL A 100 17.93 -12.93 -4.42
CA VAL A 100 16.98 -11.92 -3.96
C VAL A 100 17.38 -11.45 -2.59
N THR A 101 17.48 -10.13 -2.39
CA THR A 101 17.88 -9.56 -1.10
C THR A 101 16.86 -8.52 -0.62
N PRO A 102 16.21 -8.74 0.54
CA PRO A 102 15.37 -7.74 1.18
C PRO A 102 16.23 -6.71 1.93
N TRP A 103 15.93 -5.40 1.74
CA TRP A 103 16.69 -4.31 2.33
C TRP A 103 15.79 -3.24 2.95
N HIS A 104 15.55 -3.35 4.23
CA HIS A 104 14.83 -2.37 5.06
C HIS A 104 15.41 -2.36 6.48
N GLY A 105 14.90 -1.50 7.37
CA GLY A 105 15.44 -1.34 8.73
C GLY A 105 15.57 -2.66 9.49
N ASP A 106 14.59 -3.54 9.35
CA ASP A 106 14.49 -4.82 10.09
C ASP A 106 15.10 -6.02 9.35
N SER A 107 15.69 -5.81 8.16
CA SER A 107 16.33 -6.90 7.41
C SER A 107 17.63 -7.36 8.05
N SER A 108 17.93 -8.67 7.93
CA SER A 108 19.13 -9.30 8.45
C SER A 108 20.41 -8.60 8.01
N GLN A 109 21.29 -8.30 8.96
CA GLN A 109 22.62 -7.74 8.69
C GLN A 109 23.50 -8.71 7.88
N SER A 110 23.30 -10.01 8.03
CA SER A 110 23.99 -11.03 7.24
C SER A 110 23.64 -10.90 5.76
N HIS A 111 22.36 -10.79 5.40
CA HIS A 111 21.93 -10.59 3.99
C HIS A 111 22.51 -9.30 3.42
N LYS A 112 22.42 -8.18 4.16
CA LYS A 112 22.99 -6.89 3.75
C LYS A 112 24.51 -6.97 3.55
N GLY A 113 25.24 -7.65 4.46
CA GLY A 113 26.68 -7.84 4.37
C GLY A 113 27.09 -8.70 3.17
N LYS A 114 26.29 -9.73 2.84
CA LYS A 114 26.50 -10.58 1.66
C LYS A 114 26.34 -9.79 0.37
N LEU A 115 25.26 -9.02 0.25
CA LEU A 115 25.03 -8.17 -0.92
C LEU A 115 26.08 -7.06 -1.08
N ARG A 116 26.57 -6.46 0.03
CA ARG A 116 27.63 -5.45 -0.04
C ARG A 116 28.93 -5.98 -0.61
N ARG A 117 29.28 -7.22 -0.28
CA ARG A 117 30.52 -7.87 -0.76
C ARG A 117 30.41 -8.36 -2.20
N ASN A 118 29.24 -8.85 -2.58
CA ASN A 118 28.97 -9.37 -3.92
C ASN A 118 27.59 -8.90 -4.39
N PRO A 119 27.48 -7.67 -4.92
CA PRO A 119 26.21 -7.15 -5.45
C PRO A 119 25.74 -8.01 -6.62
N SER A 120 24.50 -8.53 -6.56
CA SER A 120 23.92 -9.34 -7.64
C SER A 120 22.40 -9.47 -7.51
N GLY A 121 21.72 -9.72 -8.62
CA GLY A 121 20.35 -10.15 -8.69
C GLY A 121 19.31 -9.05 -8.41
N ILE A 122 18.39 -9.32 -7.50
CA ILE A 122 17.20 -8.49 -7.20
C ILE A 122 17.36 -7.87 -5.81
N LEU A 123 17.22 -6.53 -5.73
CA LEU A 123 17.16 -5.81 -4.47
C LEU A 123 15.73 -5.33 -4.20
N LEU A 124 15.11 -5.82 -3.12
CA LEU A 124 13.82 -5.37 -2.63
C LEU A 124 14.03 -4.32 -1.54
N ILE A 125 13.54 -3.08 -1.74
CA ILE A 125 13.90 -1.95 -0.88
C ILE A 125 12.73 -0.97 -0.67
N THR A 126 12.74 -0.23 0.46
CA THR A 126 11.84 0.92 0.64
C THR A 126 12.51 2.22 0.15
N PRO A 127 11.74 3.27 -0.23
CA PRO A 127 12.31 4.56 -0.66
C PRO A 127 13.29 5.13 0.35
N GLU A 128 12.96 5.09 1.65
CA GLU A 128 13.80 5.63 2.73
C GLU A 128 15.13 4.87 2.86
N SER A 129 15.09 3.57 2.63
CA SER A 129 16.31 2.74 2.67
C SER A 129 17.21 3.01 1.47
N LEU A 130 16.63 3.25 0.29
CA LEU A 130 17.36 3.64 -0.91
C LEU A 130 17.97 5.03 -0.74
N GLU A 131 17.23 6.01 -0.19
CA GLU A 131 17.73 7.34 0.16
C GLU A 131 18.95 7.23 1.08
N SER A 132 18.84 6.44 2.15
CA SER A 132 19.95 6.21 3.09
C SER A 132 21.18 5.59 2.43
N LEU A 133 21.00 4.66 1.49
CA LEU A 133 22.10 4.07 0.71
C LEU A 133 22.78 5.12 -0.16
N MET A 134 22.01 5.92 -0.89
CA MET A 134 22.53 6.94 -1.79
C MET A 134 23.29 8.03 -1.04
N MET A 135 22.77 8.46 0.12
CA MET A 135 23.44 9.48 0.94
C MET A 135 24.73 8.98 1.59
N ARG A 136 24.74 7.73 2.09
CA ARG A 136 25.84 7.21 2.92
C ARG A 136 26.86 6.38 2.15
N GLN A 137 26.47 5.79 1.02
CA GLN A 137 27.26 4.81 0.28
C GLN A 137 27.13 5.01 -1.24
N SER A 138 27.14 6.28 -1.71
CA SER A 138 26.94 6.60 -3.13
C SER A 138 27.94 5.91 -4.06
N GLY A 139 29.20 5.77 -3.64
CA GLY A 139 30.21 5.04 -4.39
C GLY A 139 29.89 3.56 -4.56
N TRP A 140 29.42 2.89 -3.50
CA TRP A 140 28.96 1.50 -3.59
C TRP A 140 27.71 1.39 -4.48
N VAL A 141 26.75 2.30 -4.33
CA VAL A 141 25.54 2.34 -5.18
C VAL A 141 25.94 2.44 -6.65
N LYS A 142 26.87 3.36 -7.00
CA LYS A 142 27.35 3.51 -8.39
C LYS A 142 27.90 2.21 -8.97
N THR A 143 28.67 1.46 -8.19
CA THR A 143 29.25 0.20 -8.64
C THR A 143 28.23 -0.94 -8.65
N ALA A 144 27.46 -1.08 -7.57
CA ALA A 144 26.50 -2.17 -7.41
C ALA A 144 25.34 -2.10 -8.41
N PHE A 145 24.94 -0.88 -8.83
CA PHE A 145 23.84 -0.66 -9.77
C PHE A 145 24.29 -0.36 -11.21
N ALA A 146 25.58 -0.54 -11.52
CA ALA A 146 26.11 -0.27 -12.86
C ALA A 146 25.36 -1.01 -13.98
N ASN A 147 24.91 -2.23 -13.71
CA ASN A 147 24.16 -3.07 -14.63
C ASN A 147 22.64 -3.09 -14.35
N LEU A 148 22.12 -2.08 -13.63
CA LEU A 148 20.70 -2.00 -13.33
C LEU A 148 19.87 -1.95 -14.61
N THR A 149 19.01 -2.95 -14.78
CA THR A 149 18.22 -3.16 -16.00
C THR A 149 16.79 -2.68 -15.84
N TYR A 150 16.20 -2.85 -14.63
CA TYR A 150 14.83 -2.43 -14.36
C TYR A 150 14.68 -1.80 -12.98
N ILE A 151 13.79 -0.82 -12.88
CA ILE A 151 13.26 -0.29 -11.64
C ILE A 151 11.78 -0.64 -11.58
N CYS A 152 11.37 -1.47 -10.63
CA CYS A 152 9.98 -1.77 -10.37
C CYS A 152 9.47 -0.97 -9.17
N ILE A 153 8.32 -0.33 -9.31
CA ILE A 153 7.65 0.40 -8.23
C ILE A 153 6.34 -0.31 -7.93
N ASP A 154 6.31 -0.99 -6.81
CA ASP A 154 5.13 -1.72 -6.36
C ASP A 154 4.15 -0.79 -5.65
N GLU A 155 2.86 -1.11 -5.79
CA GLU A 155 1.74 -0.32 -5.24
C GLU A 155 1.91 1.19 -5.55
N PHE A 156 2.23 1.50 -6.83
CA PHE A 156 2.57 2.87 -7.26
C PHE A 156 1.49 3.90 -6.89
N HIS A 157 0.22 3.50 -6.85
CA HIS A 157 -0.89 4.35 -6.41
C HIS A 157 -0.71 4.91 -4.98
N ALA A 158 0.04 4.24 -4.10
CA ALA A 158 0.34 4.72 -2.75
C ALA A 158 1.34 5.89 -2.73
N PHE A 159 1.95 6.20 -3.87
CA PHE A 159 2.93 7.29 -4.02
C PHE A 159 2.36 8.51 -4.74
N ILE A 160 1.31 8.33 -5.55
CA ILE A 160 0.79 9.38 -6.43
C ILE A 160 0.16 10.51 -5.61
N GLY A 161 0.55 11.78 -5.90
CA GLY A 161 0.04 12.95 -5.20
C GLY A 161 0.55 13.15 -3.77
N MET A 162 1.47 12.31 -3.31
CA MET A 162 2.00 12.33 -1.95
C MET A 162 3.44 12.85 -1.91
N GLU A 163 3.85 13.46 -0.79
CA GLU A 163 5.25 13.89 -0.56
C GLU A 163 6.24 12.74 -0.76
N ARG A 164 5.89 11.55 -0.26
CA ARG A 164 6.69 10.34 -0.41
C ARG A 164 6.86 9.90 -1.87
N GLY A 165 5.88 10.20 -2.71
CA GLY A 165 5.97 9.96 -4.15
C GLY A 165 6.92 10.92 -4.84
N GLN A 166 6.86 12.21 -4.49
CA GLN A 166 7.81 13.20 -5.00
C GLN A 166 9.24 12.90 -4.54
N GLN A 167 9.42 12.46 -3.29
CA GLN A 167 10.70 11.95 -2.81
C GLN A 167 11.21 10.79 -3.67
N LEU A 168 10.35 9.79 -3.96
CA LEU A 168 10.72 8.63 -4.77
C LEU A 168 11.14 9.05 -6.18
N LEU A 169 10.38 9.90 -6.85
CA LEU A 169 10.71 10.36 -8.21
C LEU A 169 12.05 11.10 -8.25
N SER A 170 12.26 12.02 -7.31
CA SER A 170 13.55 12.72 -7.15
C SER A 170 14.70 11.74 -6.90
N LEU A 171 14.49 10.74 -6.07
CA LEU A 171 15.45 9.70 -5.75
C LEU A 171 15.84 8.87 -6.99
N LEU A 172 14.86 8.52 -7.84
CA LEU A 172 15.11 7.80 -9.09
C LEU A 172 15.89 8.65 -10.10
N THR A 173 15.56 9.93 -10.23
CA THR A 173 16.32 10.86 -11.08
C THR A 173 17.76 11.02 -10.61
N ARG A 174 17.98 11.16 -9.29
CA ARG A 174 19.32 11.21 -8.68
C ARG A 174 20.09 9.91 -8.90
N LEU A 175 19.42 8.75 -8.86
CA LEU A 175 20.03 7.45 -9.15
C LEU A 175 20.47 7.37 -10.61
N GLU A 176 19.60 7.70 -11.56
CA GLU A 176 19.91 7.71 -13.00
C GLU A 176 21.06 8.69 -13.30
N HIS A 177 21.07 9.86 -12.64
CA HIS A 177 22.20 10.82 -12.74
C HIS A 177 23.52 10.22 -12.21
N LEU A 178 23.50 9.59 -11.03
CA LEU A 178 24.66 8.93 -10.43
C LEU A 178 25.25 7.85 -11.35
N LEU A 179 24.38 7.12 -12.06
CA LEU A 179 24.76 6.05 -12.99
C LEU A 179 25.13 6.56 -14.40
N GLY A 180 24.97 7.87 -14.68
CA GLY A 180 25.19 8.42 -16.02
C GLY A 180 24.17 7.94 -17.05
N ARG A 181 22.94 7.72 -16.62
CA ARG A 181 21.87 7.10 -17.42
C ARG A 181 20.73 8.06 -17.79
N LEU A 182 20.93 9.39 -17.68
CA LEU A 182 19.89 10.37 -18.02
C LEU A 182 19.49 10.32 -19.50
N ASP A 183 20.46 10.12 -20.42
CA ASP A 183 20.20 10.01 -21.86
C ASP A 183 19.71 8.62 -22.29
N ARG A 184 19.89 7.62 -21.43
CA ARG A 184 19.42 6.24 -21.64
C ARG A 184 18.75 5.76 -20.37
N PRO A 185 17.56 6.23 -20.08
CA PRO A 185 16.89 5.97 -18.81
C PRO A 185 16.67 4.48 -18.58
N ILE A 186 16.65 4.10 -17.31
CA ILE A 186 16.37 2.73 -16.91
C ILE A 186 14.85 2.54 -16.97
N PRO A 187 14.33 1.50 -17.63
CA PRO A 187 12.91 1.20 -17.68
C PRO A 187 12.29 1.14 -16.29
N ARG A 188 11.23 1.93 -16.06
CA ARG A 188 10.42 1.91 -14.85
C ARG A 188 9.18 1.08 -15.08
N VAL A 189 8.93 0.11 -14.23
CA VAL A 189 7.71 -0.69 -14.26
C VAL A 189 6.89 -0.38 -13.01
N ALA A 190 5.75 0.26 -13.19
CA ALA A 190 4.84 0.59 -12.10
C ALA A 190 3.75 -0.47 -11.99
N LEU A 191 3.66 -1.12 -10.83
CA LEU A 191 2.57 -2.03 -10.49
C LEU A 191 1.56 -1.27 -9.64
N SER A 192 0.31 -1.24 -10.08
CA SER A 192 -0.72 -0.46 -9.40
C SER A 192 -2.04 -1.22 -9.28
N ALA A 193 -2.80 -0.93 -8.23
CA ALA A 193 -4.21 -1.25 -8.22
C ALA A 193 -4.95 -0.41 -9.29
N THR A 194 -6.21 -0.74 -9.54
CA THR A 194 -7.05 0.05 -10.45
C THR A 194 -7.11 1.51 -10.01
N LEU A 195 -6.78 2.43 -10.91
CA LEU A 195 -6.75 3.89 -10.70
C LEU A 195 -7.81 4.57 -11.57
N GLY A 196 -8.27 5.74 -11.13
CA GLY A 196 -9.32 6.48 -11.85
C GLY A 196 -8.84 7.10 -13.17
N ASN A 197 -7.70 7.78 -13.17
CA ASN A 197 -7.15 8.43 -14.37
C ASN A 197 -5.80 7.81 -14.75
N LEU A 198 -5.85 6.73 -15.53
CA LEU A 198 -4.65 6.01 -15.97
C LEU A 198 -3.84 6.79 -17.03
N GLU A 199 -4.46 7.73 -17.74
CA GLU A 199 -3.81 8.48 -18.81
C GLU A 199 -2.76 9.48 -18.27
N ALA A 200 -2.97 10.00 -17.07
CA ALA A 200 -2.01 10.89 -16.40
C ALA A 200 -0.83 10.18 -15.75
N ILE A 201 -0.92 8.86 -15.53
CA ILE A 201 0.10 8.11 -14.78
C ILE A 201 1.47 8.05 -15.48
N PRO A 202 1.56 7.90 -16.81
CA PRO A 202 2.83 7.96 -17.51
C PRO A 202 3.62 9.25 -17.23
N ASP A 203 2.95 10.40 -17.23
CA ASP A 203 3.58 11.70 -16.96
C ASP A 203 4.00 11.85 -15.49
N ILE A 204 3.30 11.19 -14.58
CA ILE A 204 3.69 11.14 -13.17
C ILE A 204 4.89 10.19 -12.98
N LEU A 205 4.90 9.03 -13.65
CA LEU A 205 5.97 8.05 -13.53
C LEU A 205 7.31 8.58 -14.03
N ARG A 206 7.27 9.35 -15.14
CA ARG A 206 8.46 9.99 -15.72
C ARG A 206 8.09 11.38 -16.24
N PRO A 207 8.14 12.40 -15.37
CA PRO A 207 7.86 13.78 -15.78
C PRO A 207 8.81 14.24 -16.91
N ASN A 208 8.29 15.03 -17.83
CA ASN A 208 9.01 15.72 -18.93
C ASN A 208 9.77 14.82 -19.95
N GLN A 209 9.86 13.50 -19.73
CA GLN A 209 10.61 12.59 -20.62
C GLN A 209 9.72 11.61 -21.39
N ASN A 210 8.41 11.67 -21.19
CA ASN A 210 7.48 10.70 -21.80
C ASN A 210 7.49 10.72 -23.34
N GLN A 211 7.91 11.83 -23.97
CA GLN A 211 8.05 11.92 -25.41
C GLN A 211 9.23 11.12 -25.97
N TYR A 212 10.31 10.99 -25.18
CA TYR A 212 11.55 10.29 -25.58
C TYR A 212 11.59 8.86 -25.10
N PHE A 213 10.88 8.53 -24.02
CA PHE A 213 10.82 7.22 -23.45
C PHE A 213 9.35 6.89 -23.10
N PRO A 214 8.58 6.31 -24.06
CA PRO A 214 7.15 6.11 -23.94
C PRO A 214 6.80 5.17 -22.78
N CYS A 215 5.56 5.24 -22.31
CA CYS A 215 5.02 4.34 -21.30
C CYS A 215 3.90 3.48 -21.89
N LYS A 216 4.03 2.15 -21.79
CA LYS A 216 2.99 1.20 -22.17
C LYS A 216 2.07 0.92 -20.99
N THR A 217 0.78 1.20 -21.14
CA THR A 217 -0.22 0.85 -20.12
C THR A 217 -0.86 -0.50 -20.43
N ILE A 218 -0.86 -1.39 -19.46
CA ILE A 218 -1.48 -2.72 -19.48
C ILE A 218 -2.58 -2.73 -18.43
N LYS A 219 -3.81 -3.07 -18.84
CA LYS A 219 -5.01 -3.08 -17.98
C LYS A 219 -5.59 -4.49 -17.91
N ASP A 220 -6.09 -4.87 -16.76
CA ASP A 220 -6.94 -6.06 -16.62
C ASP A 220 -8.41 -5.61 -16.53
N ASP A 221 -9.11 -5.68 -17.64
CA ASP A 221 -10.52 -5.26 -17.76
C ASP A 221 -11.51 -6.34 -17.29
N LYS A 222 -11.06 -7.55 -16.92
CA LYS A 222 -11.92 -8.74 -16.82
C LYS A 222 -12.46 -9.06 -15.42
N THR A 223 -12.12 -8.32 -14.36
CA THR A 223 -12.56 -8.70 -13.02
C THR A 223 -13.59 -7.74 -12.42
N SER A 224 -14.83 -7.83 -12.88
CA SER A 224 -15.97 -7.43 -12.05
C SER A 224 -16.41 -8.62 -11.17
N SER A 225 -15.76 -8.81 -10.01
CA SER A 225 -16.32 -9.71 -9.01
C SER A 225 -17.65 -9.13 -8.52
N GLN A 226 -18.68 -9.98 -8.40
CA GLN A 226 -19.95 -9.54 -7.82
C GLN A 226 -19.70 -8.96 -6.42
N LEU A 227 -20.33 -7.82 -6.14
CA LEU A 227 -20.23 -7.13 -4.86
C LEU A 227 -21.50 -7.35 -4.05
N GLN A 228 -21.36 -7.91 -2.84
CA GLN A 228 -22.40 -7.94 -1.83
C GLN A 228 -22.15 -6.81 -0.84
N LEU A 229 -22.98 -5.76 -0.90
CA LEU A 229 -22.82 -4.57 -0.10
C LEU A 229 -23.95 -4.45 0.92
N GLN A 230 -23.59 -4.14 2.17
CA GLN A 230 -24.51 -3.79 3.24
C GLN A 230 -24.08 -2.49 3.90
N VAL A 231 -25.00 -1.54 4.06
CA VAL A 231 -24.78 -0.31 4.84
C VAL A 231 -25.75 -0.33 6.03
N ARG A 232 -25.25 -0.09 7.24
CA ARG A 232 -26.04 -0.08 8.47
C ARG A 232 -25.62 1.09 9.35
N GLY A 233 -26.61 1.83 9.85
CA GLY A 233 -26.44 2.96 10.77
C GLY A 233 -26.73 2.57 12.22
N TYR A 234 -26.03 3.21 13.14
CA TYR A 234 -26.18 3.08 14.60
C TYR A 234 -26.22 4.45 15.24
N LEU A 235 -27.06 4.61 16.25
CA LEU A 235 -27.15 5.87 17.00
C LEU A 235 -26.36 5.76 18.30
N ILE A 236 -25.44 6.70 18.48
CA ILE A 236 -24.73 6.92 19.74
C ILE A 236 -25.62 7.81 20.60
N LYS A 237 -26.09 7.27 21.72
CA LYS A 237 -26.81 8.04 22.72
C LYS A 237 -25.82 8.80 23.58
N GLU A 238 -26.00 10.10 23.76
CA GLU A 238 -25.21 10.83 24.75
C GLU A 238 -25.61 10.33 26.15
N PRO A 239 -24.62 10.10 27.04
CA PRO A 239 -24.96 9.82 28.43
C PRO A 239 -25.77 11.01 28.97
N THR A 240 -26.98 10.74 29.45
CA THR A 240 -27.82 11.75 30.11
C THR A 240 -27.00 12.32 31.26
N ARG A 241 -26.50 13.54 31.15
CA ARG A 241 -25.98 14.27 32.30
C ARG A 241 -27.16 14.44 33.25
N GLU A 242 -27.19 13.70 34.33
CA GLU A 242 -28.02 14.05 35.47
C GLU A 242 -27.56 15.42 35.90
N LEU A 243 -28.33 16.43 35.58
CA LEU A 243 -28.14 17.80 36.06
C LEU A 243 -28.33 17.75 37.56
N ASN A 244 -27.23 17.70 38.30
CA ASN A 244 -27.25 18.05 39.72
C ASN A 244 -27.65 19.54 39.84
N PRO A 245 -28.77 19.89 40.49
CA PRO A 245 -29.29 21.25 40.49
C PRO A 245 -28.51 22.26 41.37
N SER A 246 -27.29 22.04 41.71
CA SER A 246 -26.53 22.84 42.68
C SER A 246 -25.16 23.32 42.19
N GLU A 247 -25.03 23.81 40.96
CA GLU A 247 -23.90 24.68 40.61
C GLU A 247 -24.32 25.79 39.63
N ASN A 248 -24.96 26.80 40.20
CA ASN A 248 -25.03 28.11 39.59
C ASN A 248 -23.70 28.81 39.84
N THR A 249 -22.81 28.85 38.85
CA THR A 249 -21.79 29.93 38.81
C THR A 249 -21.42 30.20 37.36
N GLN A 250 -21.97 31.30 36.86
CA GLN A 250 -21.52 31.96 35.64
C GLN A 250 -20.03 32.30 35.75
N GLN A 251 -19.18 31.64 34.99
CA GLN A 251 -17.89 32.17 34.61
C GLN A 251 -17.77 32.12 33.09
N ILE A 252 -18.03 33.28 32.49
CA ILE A 252 -17.65 33.56 31.09
C ILE A 252 -16.12 33.73 31.09
N LEU A 253 -15.39 32.73 30.67
CA LEU A 253 -13.96 32.85 30.39
C LEU A 253 -13.76 33.26 28.92
N PRO A 254 -12.85 34.19 28.63
CA PRO A 254 -12.58 34.64 27.28
C PRO A 254 -11.91 33.48 26.49
N ILE A 255 -12.39 33.24 25.30
CA ILE A 255 -11.84 32.27 24.34
C ILE A 255 -10.48 32.81 23.89
N SER A 256 -9.39 32.26 24.41
CA SER A 256 -8.06 32.48 23.85
C SER A 256 -7.88 31.51 22.65
N LEU A 257 -7.59 32.08 21.49
CA LEU A 257 -7.35 31.38 20.23
C LEU A 257 -6.10 30.50 20.22
N ASP A 258 -5.29 30.51 21.29
CA ASP A 258 -4.00 29.80 21.35
C ASP A 258 -4.09 28.34 21.82
N LYS A 259 -5.27 27.77 22.04
CA LYS A 259 -5.46 26.37 22.46
C LYS A 259 -5.86 25.39 21.37
N PHE A 260 -5.79 25.78 20.11
CA PHE A 260 -6.12 24.88 18.99
C PHE A 260 -4.96 23.99 18.51
N ALA A 261 -3.78 24.04 19.11
CA ALA A 261 -2.59 23.38 18.59
C ALA A 261 -2.05 22.19 19.41
N GLU A 262 -2.51 21.92 20.63
CA GLU A 262 -1.98 20.80 21.42
C GLU A 262 -3.08 20.18 22.28
N ASN A 263 -3.59 19.06 21.87
CA ASN A 263 -4.29 17.98 22.55
C ASN A 263 -5.50 17.46 21.76
N THR A 264 -5.24 16.86 20.62
CA THR A 264 -6.13 15.81 20.11
C THR A 264 -5.78 14.48 20.80
N SER A 265 -6.01 14.40 22.12
CA SER A 265 -6.43 13.13 22.68
C SER A 265 -7.77 12.84 22.01
N GLU A 266 -7.79 11.96 21.00
CA GLU A 266 -9.01 11.42 20.43
C GLU A 266 -9.83 10.89 21.60
N ALA A 267 -10.87 11.64 22.00
CA ALA A 267 -11.83 11.15 22.96
C ALA A 267 -12.39 9.87 22.35
N ILE A 268 -12.17 8.74 23.00
CA ILE A 268 -12.70 7.45 22.56
C ILE A 268 -14.22 7.57 22.67
N ILE A 269 -14.87 7.84 21.53
CA ILE A 269 -16.32 7.81 21.44
C ILE A 269 -16.70 6.36 21.58
N GLU A 270 -17.38 5.99 22.68
CA GLU A 270 -17.85 4.63 22.86
C GLU A 270 -18.82 4.25 21.73
N ASP A 271 -18.51 3.15 21.06
CA ASP A 271 -19.41 2.63 20.03
C ASP A 271 -20.68 2.04 20.64
N PRO A 272 -21.84 2.19 19.96
CA PRO A 272 -23.08 1.61 20.44
C PRO A 272 -22.97 0.09 20.65
N ASP A 273 -23.55 -0.42 21.75
CA ASP A 273 -23.58 -1.87 22.05
C ASP A 273 -24.14 -2.69 20.89
N LEU A 274 -25.10 -2.15 20.14
CA LEU A 274 -25.64 -2.77 18.95
C LEU A 274 -24.61 -2.95 17.83
N LEU A 275 -23.70 -2.00 17.63
CA LEU A 275 -22.62 -2.12 16.67
C LEU A 275 -21.66 -3.22 17.08
N ILE A 276 -21.26 -3.26 18.36
CA ILE A 276 -20.35 -4.28 18.90
C ILE A 276 -20.99 -5.66 18.78
N SER A 277 -22.28 -5.79 19.11
CA SER A 277 -23.04 -7.05 18.99
C SER A 277 -23.12 -7.52 17.54
N ASP A 278 -23.35 -6.62 16.59
CA ASP A 278 -23.37 -6.95 15.17
C ASP A 278 -22.00 -7.32 14.62
N LEU A 279 -20.92 -6.61 15.03
CA LEU A 279 -19.55 -6.99 14.69
C LEU A 279 -19.25 -8.41 15.20
N TYR A 280 -19.57 -8.71 16.45
CA TYR A 280 -19.42 -10.03 17.02
C TYR A 280 -20.13 -11.08 16.17
N ARG A 281 -21.41 -10.85 15.81
CA ARG A 281 -22.21 -11.78 15.00
C ARG A 281 -21.67 -11.97 13.59
N PHE A 282 -21.20 -10.90 12.92
CA PHE A 282 -20.74 -10.95 11.53
C PHE A 282 -19.35 -11.55 11.37
N CYS A 283 -18.51 -11.44 12.40
CA CYS A 283 -17.09 -11.81 12.35
C CYS A 283 -16.75 -13.11 13.09
N ARG A 284 -17.74 -13.87 13.51
CA ARG A 284 -17.53 -15.19 14.10
C ARG A 284 -17.39 -16.27 13.03
N LYS A 285 -16.54 -17.28 13.33
CA LYS A 285 -16.39 -18.52 12.56
C LYS A 285 -15.86 -18.32 11.14
N GLY A 286 -15.06 -17.29 10.91
CA GLY A 286 -14.46 -17.02 9.60
C GLY A 286 -13.24 -16.12 9.69
N ASN A 287 -12.68 -15.78 8.54
CA ASN A 287 -11.59 -14.81 8.43
C ASN A 287 -12.16 -13.47 7.94
N HIS A 288 -12.05 -12.44 8.79
CA HIS A 288 -12.62 -11.14 8.49
C HIS A 288 -11.63 -10.02 8.74
N LEU A 289 -11.78 -8.91 8.00
CA LEU A 289 -11.07 -7.68 8.25
C LEU A 289 -12.05 -6.59 8.67
N VAL A 290 -11.78 -5.96 9.80
CA VAL A 290 -12.55 -4.81 10.29
C VAL A 290 -11.66 -3.59 10.26
N PHE A 291 -11.97 -2.64 9.38
CA PHE A 291 -11.20 -1.40 9.23
C PHE A 291 -11.79 -0.28 10.07
N SER A 292 -10.94 0.36 10.85
CA SER A 292 -11.20 1.63 11.54
C SER A 292 -10.14 2.67 11.14
N ASN A 293 -10.45 3.96 11.35
CA ASN A 293 -9.51 5.02 10.97
C ASN A 293 -8.53 5.40 12.10
N SER A 294 -8.70 4.85 13.32
CA SER A 294 -7.83 5.14 14.45
C SER A 294 -7.32 3.88 15.16
N ARG A 295 -6.13 3.98 15.75
CA ARG A 295 -5.52 2.90 16.54
C ARG A 295 -6.30 2.63 17.82
N GLY A 296 -6.67 3.70 18.53
CA GLY A 296 -7.43 3.59 19.77
C GLY A 296 -8.77 2.87 19.57
N ARG A 297 -9.50 3.20 18.48
CA ARG A 297 -10.76 2.50 18.15
C ARG A 297 -10.52 1.04 17.77
N THR A 298 -9.42 0.74 17.07
CA THR A 298 -9.04 -0.65 16.74
C THR A 298 -8.81 -1.47 18.00
N GLU A 299 -8.07 -0.95 18.97
CA GLU A 299 -7.78 -1.60 20.25
C GLU A 299 -9.05 -1.74 21.10
N TYR A 300 -9.85 -0.66 21.22
CA TYR A 300 -11.11 -0.65 21.96
C TYR A 300 -12.08 -1.73 21.45
N LEU A 301 -12.35 -1.76 20.14
CA LEU A 301 -13.25 -2.75 19.57
C LEU A 301 -12.71 -4.18 19.74
N SER A 302 -11.40 -4.38 19.59
CA SER A 302 -10.78 -5.69 19.80
C SER A 302 -10.94 -6.17 21.23
N ALA A 303 -10.74 -5.30 22.21
CA ALA A 303 -10.94 -5.63 23.63
C ALA A 303 -12.39 -5.99 23.91
N LYS A 304 -13.36 -5.16 23.50
CA LYS A 304 -14.80 -5.43 23.70
C LYS A 304 -15.25 -6.74 23.07
N LEU A 305 -14.79 -7.06 21.87
CA LEU A 305 -15.11 -8.32 21.19
C LEU A 305 -14.43 -9.53 21.86
N SER A 306 -13.23 -9.36 22.41
CA SER A 306 -12.56 -10.37 23.22
C SER A 306 -13.32 -10.65 24.51
N ASP A 307 -13.77 -9.61 25.23
CA ASP A 307 -14.61 -9.74 26.44
C ASP A 307 -15.91 -10.52 26.14
N MET A 308 -16.54 -10.25 24.98
CA MET A 308 -17.70 -11.02 24.54
C MET A 308 -17.39 -12.51 24.29
N CYS A 309 -16.19 -12.82 23.81
CA CYS A 309 -15.76 -14.22 23.69
C CYS A 309 -15.63 -14.88 25.06
N GLU A 310 -15.07 -14.20 26.05
CA GLU A 310 -14.93 -14.70 27.43
C GLU A 310 -16.29 -14.94 28.05
N VAL A 311 -17.21 -13.97 27.98
CA VAL A 311 -18.58 -14.09 28.50
C VAL A 311 -19.33 -15.25 27.87
N ASN A 312 -19.12 -15.52 26.58
CA ASN A 312 -19.74 -16.64 25.87
C ASN A 312 -18.96 -17.96 25.97
N HIS A 313 -17.88 -18.01 26.76
CA HIS A 313 -17.01 -19.20 26.94
C HIS A 313 -16.49 -19.79 25.61
N VAL A 314 -16.08 -18.94 24.67
CA VAL A 314 -15.55 -19.35 23.37
C VAL A 314 -14.14 -18.77 23.16
N PRO A 315 -13.31 -19.42 22.32
CA PRO A 315 -11.98 -18.89 22.00
C PRO A 315 -12.04 -17.49 21.39
N ASN A 316 -11.06 -16.64 21.73
CA ASN A 316 -10.92 -15.34 21.13
C ASN A 316 -10.51 -15.46 19.63
N GLU A 317 -11.28 -14.79 18.77
CA GLU A 317 -11.07 -14.71 17.32
C GLU A 317 -10.68 -13.28 16.87
N PHE A 318 -10.65 -12.29 17.79
CA PHE A 318 -10.53 -10.85 17.50
C PHE A 318 -9.17 -10.30 17.95
N PHE A 319 -8.41 -9.75 17.01
CA PHE A 319 -7.05 -9.27 17.26
C PHE A 319 -6.81 -7.91 16.61
N PRO A 320 -6.17 -6.95 17.30
CA PRO A 320 -5.82 -5.68 16.71
C PRO A 320 -4.63 -5.82 15.74
N HIS A 321 -4.58 -4.98 14.69
CA HIS A 321 -3.46 -4.89 13.76
C HIS A 321 -3.21 -3.43 13.32
N HIS A 322 -2.14 -2.83 13.83
CA HIS A 322 -1.72 -1.47 13.46
C HIS A 322 -0.21 -1.29 13.62
N GLY A 323 0.33 -0.22 13.04
CA GLY A 323 1.76 0.00 12.93
C GLY A 323 2.54 0.16 14.25
N SER A 324 1.84 0.46 15.37
CA SER A 324 2.46 0.60 16.70
C SER A 324 2.58 -0.71 17.49
N LEU A 325 1.95 -1.79 17.02
CA LEU A 325 2.11 -3.11 17.65
C LEU A 325 3.52 -3.66 17.42
N ALA A 326 4.01 -4.47 18.37
CA ALA A 326 5.24 -5.22 18.21
C ALA A 326 5.23 -6.04 16.91
N LYS A 327 6.38 -6.15 16.27
CA LYS A 327 6.53 -6.86 14.98
C LYS A 327 6.04 -8.30 15.06
N GLU A 328 6.41 -8.99 16.14
CA GLU A 328 6.09 -10.41 16.38
C GLU A 328 4.57 -10.64 16.45
N LEU A 329 3.82 -9.72 17.07
CA LEU A 329 2.36 -9.83 17.17
C LEU A 329 1.71 -9.65 15.80
N ARG A 330 2.20 -8.70 15.00
CA ARG A 330 1.69 -8.47 13.63
C ARG A 330 1.95 -9.68 12.74
N GLU A 331 3.18 -10.18 12.72
CA GLU A 331 3.58 -11.35 11.91
C GLU A 331 2.82 -12.62 12.34
N THR A 332 2.59 -12.80 13.64
CA THR A 332 1.79 -13.93 14.17
C THR A 332 0.35 -13.85 13.66
N LEU A 333 -0.27 -12.67 13.68
CA LEU A 333 -1.64 -12.49 13.19
C LEU A 333 -1.73 -12.68 11.67
N GLU A 334 -0.79 -12.09 10.91
CA GLU A 334 -0.70 -12.25 9.45
C GLU A 334 -0.55 -13.74 9.08
N HIS A 335 0.32 -14.47 9.78
CA HIS A 335 0.51 -15.90 9.56
C HIS A 335 -0.74 -16.72 9.92
N ARG A 336 -1.43 -16.36 11.00
CA ARG A 336 -2.68 -17.01 11.41
C ARG A 336 -3.78 -16.84 10.35
N LEU A 337 -3.90 -15.63 9.75
CA LEU A 337 -4.81 -15.37 8.63
C LEU A 337 -4.44 -16.18 7.39
N GLN A 338 -3.13 -16.26 7.06
CA GLN A 338 -2.64 -17.03 5.91
C GLN A 338 -2.93 -18.53 6.00
N GLN A 339 -2.82 -19.10 7.19
CA GLN A 339 -3.04 -20.53 7.39
C GLN A 339 -4.51 -20.96 7.23
N GLU A 340 -5.45 -20.06 7.40
CA GLU A 340 -6.91 -20.29 7.28
C GLU A 340 -7.45 -21.45 8.16
N LYS A 341 -6.66 -21.90 9.17
CA LYS A 341 -6.98 -23.06 10.02
C LYS A 341 -7.89 -22.72 11.19
N ILE A 342 -7.77 -21.49 11.70
CA ILE A 342 -8.45 -21.03 12.90
C ILE A 342 -9.18 -19.75 12.55
N PRO A 343 -10.48 -19.63 12.81
CA PRO A 343 -11.23 -18.41 12.58
C PRO A 343 -10.51 -17.19 13.18
N THR A 344 -10.33 -16.14 12.39
CA THR A 344 -9.53 -14.99 12.78
C THR A 344 -10.08 -13.71 12.18
N THR A 345 -10.40 -12.76 13.04
CA THR A 345 -10.80 -11.41 12.65
C THR A 345 -9.72 -10.41 13.03
N ALA A 346 -9.13 -9.75 12.06
CA ALA A 346 -8.19 -8.67 12.29
C ALA A 346 -8.93 -7.33 12.29
N LEU A 347 -8.87 -6.63 13.43
CA LEU A 347 -9.29 -5.24 13.51
C LEU A 347 -8.09 -4.37 13.16
N CYS A 348 -8.18 -3.59 12.08
CA CYS A 348 -6.98 -2.95 11.52
C CYS A 348 -7.23 -1.50 11.10
N THR A 349 -6.12 -0.76 11.06
CA THR A 349 -6.04 0.53 10.37
C THR A 349 -5.68 0.28 8.89
N MET A 350 -4.97 1.18 8.22
CA MET A 350 -4.55 1.02 6.82
C MET A 350 -3.51 -0.10 6.60
N THR A 351 -3.01 -0.74 7.65
CA THR A 351 -1.89 -1.69 7.57
C THR A 351 -2.17 -2.93 6.73
N LEU A 352 -3.42 -3.42 6.71
CA LEU A 352 -3.85 -4.57 5.89
C LEU A 352 -4.62 -4.15 4.61
N GLU A 353 -4.60 -2.87 4.27
CA GLU A 353 -5.20 -2.34 3.05
C GLU A 353 -4.34 -2.68 1.81
N LEU A 354 -3.02 -2.51 1.92
CA LEU A 354 -2.07 -2.78 0.83
C LEU A 354 -1.75 -4.27 0.69
N GLY A 355 -1.23 -4.66 -0.47
CA GLY A 355 -1.02 -5.97 -1.09
C GLY A 355 -0.42 -7.15 -0.29
N ILE A 356 -0.34 -7.11 1.06
CA ILE A 356 0.13 -8.26 1.86
C ILE A 356 -0.75 -9.48 1.60
N ASP A 357 -0.14 -10.65 1.39
CA ASP A 357 -0.90 -11.89 1.31
C ASP A 357 -1.33 -12.36 2.70
N ILE A 358 -2.63 -12.31 2.94
CA ILE A 358 -3.27 -12.69 4.20
C ILE A 358 -4.24 -13.87 4.04
N GLY A 359 -4.13 -14.61 2.93
CA GLY A 359 -5.03 -15.72 2.65
C GLY A 359 -6.44 -15.29 2.24
N LYS A 360 -7.43 -16.19 2.39
CA LYS A 360 -8.83 -15.93 2.05
C LYS A 360 -9.51 -15.15 3.17
N VAL A 361 -10.16 -14.04 2.79
CA VAL A 361 -10.98 -13.20 3.67
C VAL A 361 -12.44 -13.33 3.25
N ASP A 362 -13.31 -13.71 4.17
CA ASP A 362 -14.74 -13.94 3.91
C ASP A 362 -15.53 -12.66 3.77
N SER A 363 -15.19 -11.63 4.56
CA SER A 363 -15.81 -10.30 4.44
C SER A 363 -14.89 -9.19 4.95
N VAL A 364 -15.10 -8.00 4.41
CA VAL A 364 -14.51 -6.75 4.87
C VAL A 364 -15.60 -5.91 5.52
N ILE A 365 -15.33 -5.42 6.71
CA ILE A 365 -16.20 -4.52 7.46
C ILE A 365 -15.50 -3.18 7.62
N GLN A 366 -16.21 -2.10 7.32
CA GLN A 366 -15.76 -0.74 7.48
C GLN A 366 -16.56 -0.07 8.60
N VAL A 367 -15.92 0.33 9.70
CA VAL A 367 -16.60 0.89 10.88
C VAL A 367 -16.70 2.42 10.84
N THR A 368 -15.86 3.08 10.04
CA THR A 368 -15.91 4.52 9.75
C THR A 368 -15.73 4.73 8.26
N PRO A 369 -16.25 5.81 7.67
CA PRO A 369 -15.97 6.09 6.26
C PRO A 369 -14.45 6.13 6.02
N PRO A 370 -13.92 5.44 5.01
CA PRO A 370 -12.51 5.56 4.65
C PRO A 370 -12.20 6.96 4.11
N HIS A 371 -10.92 7.29 3.96
CA HIS A 371 -10.51 8.61 3.46
C HIS A 371 -10.75 8.78 1.96
N SER A 372 -10.85 7.69 1.18
CA SER A 372 -11.03 7.72 -0.26
C SER A 372 -11.80 6.50 -0.78
N VAL A 373 -12.41 6.65 -1.96
CA VAL A 373 -13.07 5.54 -2.69
C VAL A 373 -12.02 4.53 -3.15
N ALA A 374 -10.84 4.99 -3.54
CA ALA A 374 -9.71 4.12 -3.89
C ALA A 374 -9.33 3.21 -2.72
N SER A 375 -9.24 3.76 -1.48
CA SER A 375 -9.01 2.98 -0.27
C SER A 375 -10.13 1.95 -0.03
N LEU A 376 -11.40 2.36 -0.17
CA LEU A 376 -12.53 1.44 -0.05
C LEU A 376 -12.45 0.29 -1.07
N ARG A 377 -12.07 0.58 -2.31
CA ARG A 377 -11.85 -0.44 -3.36
C ARG A 377 -10.74 -1.42 -3.00
N GLN A 378 -9.63 -0.94 -2.46
CA GLN A 378 -8.49 -1.78 -2.04
C GLN A 378 -8.87 -2.70 -0.89
N ARG A 379 -9.57 -2.16 0.14
CA ARG A 379 -10.09 -2.95 1.26
C ARG A 379 -11.05 -4.03 0.77
N MET A 380 -11.99 -3.67 -0.10
CA MET A 380 -12.94 -4.61 -0.71
C MET A 380 -12.22 -5.72 -1.49
N GLY A 381 -11.11 -5.39 -2.19
CA GLY A 381 -10.28 -6.34 -2.92
C GLY A 381 -9.59 -7.39 -2.04
N ARG A 382 -9.67 -7.28 -0.71
CA ARG A 382 -9.21 -8.31 0.23
C ARG A 382 -10.21 -9.46 0.37
N ALA A 383 -11.50 -9.20 0.15
CA ALA A 383 -12.56 -10.23 0.14
C ALA A 383 -12.85 -10.70 -1.30
N GLY A 384 -13.51 -11.86 -1.43
CA GLY A 384 -13.99 -12.37 -2.73
C GLY A 384 -12.89 -12.93 -3.64
N ARG A 385 -11.81 -13.47 -3.11
CA ARG A 385 -10.78 -14.16 -3.90
C ARG A 385 -11.33 -15.46 -4.50
N ARG A 386 -10.83 -15.84 -5.70
CA ARG A 386 -11.15 -17.11 -6.39
C ARG A 386 -12.59 -17.25 -6.88
N GLY A 387 -13.28 -16.16 -7.25
CA GLY A 387 -14.61 -16.19 -7.84
C GLY A 387 -15.77 -16.04 -6.86
N ASP A 388 -15.51 -15.99 -5.57
CA ASP A 388 -16.55 -15.66 -4.58
C ASP A 388 -16.90 -14.17 -4.62
N PRO A 389 -18.18 -13.79 -4.39
CA PRO A 389 -18.57 -12.38 -4.29
C PRO A 389 -17.82 -11.68 -3.15
N ALA A 390 -17.30 -10.46 -3.42
CA ALA A 390 -16.71 -9.64 -2.38
C ALA A 390 -17.81 -9.14 -1.42
N LYS A 391 -17.70 -9.44 -0.13
CA LYS A 391 -18.65 -8.99 0.89
C LYS A 391 -18.09 -7.78 1.61
N LEU A 392 -18.75 -6.63 1.44
CA LEU A 392 -18.42 -5.37 2.11
C LEU A 392 -19.58 -4.92 3.00
N ARG A 393 -19.28 -4.67 4.28
CA ARG A 393 -20.24 -4.06 5.21
C ARG A 393 -19.71 -2.72 5.68
N MET A 394 -20.54 -1.69 5.62
CA MET A 394 -20.26 -0.37 6.19
C MET A 394 -21.15 -0.16 7.40
N LEU A 395 -20.55 -0.04 8.57
CA LEU A 395 -21.21 0.16 9.85
C LEU A 395 -20.90 1.60 10.30
N ILE A 396 -21.91 2.45 10.34
CA ILE A 396 -21.76 3.89 10.52
C ILE A 396 -22.43 4.30 11.82
N SER A 397 -21.63 4.85 12.73
CA SER A 397 -22.14 5.39 14.00
C SER A 397 -22.34 6.90 13.87
N GLU A 398 -23.53 7.38 14.23
CA GLU A 398 -23.91 8.79 14.24
C GLU A 398 -24.52 9.15 15.60
N ARG A 399 -24.26 10.36 16.08
CA ARG A 399 -24.87 10.84 17.31
C ARG A 399 -26.38 11.02 17.16
N GLU A 400 -27.12 10.76 18.23
CA GLU A 400 -28.55 11.10 18.28
C GLU A 400 -28.73 12.61 18.17
N ILE A 401 -29.66 13.06 17.33
CA ILE A 401 -29.95 14.49 17.18
C ILE A 401 -30.84 14.95 18.33
N THR A 402 -30.29 15.84 19.14
CA THR A 402 -30.99 16.53 20.22
C THR A 402 -31.11 18.02 19.91
N VAL A 403 -31.78 18.77 20.79
CA VAL A 403 -31.92 20.23 20.65
C VAL A 403 -30.55 20.93 20.66
N ASP A 404 -29.60 20.38 21.42
CA ASP A 404 -28.26 20.95 21.64
C ASP A 404 -27.22 20.42 20.63
N THR A 405 -27.61 19.53 19.71
CA THR A 405 -26.68 18.96 18.72
C THR A 405 -26.15 20.05 17.81
N ALA A 406 -24.82 20.10 17.65
CA ALA A 406 -24.16 21.05 16.75
C ALA A 406 -24.60 20.86 15.27
N ILE A 407 -24.65 21.94 14.52
CA ILE A 407 -25.12 21.92 13.10
C ILE A 407 -24.38 20.88 12.26
N PRO A 408 -23.05 20.70 12.31
CA PRO A 408 -22.34 19.67 11.53
C PRO A 408 -22.85 18.25 11.84
N ASP A 409 -23.11 17.94 13.10
CA ASP A 409 -23.57 16.63 13.54
C ASP A 409 -25.04 16.35 13.08
N ARG A 410 -25.87 17.43 12.98
CA ARG A 410 -27.23 17.32 12.43
C ARG A 410 -27.23 16.96 10.94
N LEU A 411 -26.20 17.31 10.19
CA LEU A 411 -26.07 16.99 8.77
C LEU A 411 -25.70 15.53 8.51
N ARG A 412 -25.36 14.74 9.53
CA ARG A 412 -24.97 13.32 9.41
C ARG A 412 -23.91 13.09 8.34
N LEU A 413 -22.81 13.87 8.43
CA LEU A 413 -21.75 13.91 7.41
C LEU A 413 -21.11 12.53 7.17
N GLY A 414 -20.94 11.71 8.21
CA GLY A 414 -20.39 10.35 8.09
C GLY A 414 -21.30 9.43 7.26
N LEU A 415 -22.63 9.52 7.44
CA LEU A 415 -23.59 8.77 6.65
C LEU A 415 -23.59 9.23 5.18
N ILE A 416 -23.64 10.56 4.95
CA ILE A 416 -23.63 11.13 3.59
C ILE A 416 -22.35 10.73 2.86
N GLN A 417 -21.20 10.87 3.52
CA GLN A 417 -19.90 10.47 2.96
C GLN A 417 -19.87 8.98 2.60
N SER A 418 -20.36 8.14 3.48
CA SER A 418 -20.41 6.68 3.24
C SER A 418 -21.29 6.33 2.03
N LEU A 419 -22.47 6.93 1.93
CA LEU A 419 -23.38 6.70 0.80
C LEU A 419 -22.80 7.24 -0.52
N ALA A 420 -22.16 8.41 -0.49
CA ALA A 420 -21.46 8.97 -1.64
C ALA A 420 -20.32 8.05 -2.10
N MET A 421 -19.48 7.56 -1.19
CA MET A 421 -18.40 6.63 -1.51
C MET A 421 -18.89 5.31 -2.10
N VAL A 422 -19.98 4.76 -1.55
CA VAL A 422 -20.62 3.56 -2.11
C VAL A 422 -21.09 3.81 -3.53
N ARG A 423 -21.77 4.95 -3.77
CA ARG A 423 -22.24 5.31 -5.11
C ARG A 423 -21.10 5.48 -6.10
N LEU A 424 -20.03 6.16 -5.69
CA LEU A 424 -18.83 6.34 -6.52
C LEU A 424 -18.13 5.02 -6.80
N LEU A 425 -18.02 4.14 -5.79
CA LEU A 425 -17.46 2.79 -5.95
C LEU A 425 -18.24 1.95 -6.97
N ILE A 426 -19.58 1.97 -6.90
CA ILE A 426 -20.45 1.26 -7.85
C ILE A 426 -20.26 1.82 -9.27
N ASN A 427 -20.11 3.13 -9.41
CA ASN A 427 -19.86 3.80 -10.68
C ASN A 427 -18.40 3.67 -11.15
N GLN A 428 -17.55 2.92 -10.43
CA GLN A 428 -16.12 2.75 -10.71
C GLN A 428 -15.35 4.07 -10.82
N TRP A 429 -15.83 5.11 -10.12
CA TRP A 429 -15.14 6.37 -10.01
C TRP A 429 -14.18 6.35 -8.81
N TYR A 430 -12.97 6.78 -9.05
CA TYR A 430 -11.91 6.90 -8.03
C TYR A 430 -11.33 8.30 -8.10
N GLU A 431 -10.83 8.77 -6.98
CA GLU A 431 -10.21 10.07 -6.89
C GLU A 431 -9.06 10.18 -7.90
N PRO A 432 -9.02 11.22 -8.74
CA PRO A 432 -7.85 11.50 -9.55
C PRO A 432 -6.68 11.87 -8.65
N ALA A 433 -5.47 11.56 -9.09
CA ALA A 433 -4.27 12.00 -8.39
C ALA A 433 -4.18 13.53 -8.42
N ASP A 434 -4.08 14.16 -7.27
CA ASP A 434 -3.78 15.59 -7.19
C ASP A 434 -2.28 15.81 -7.39
N THR A 435 -1.92 16.22 -8.59
CA THR A 435 -0.53 16.55 -8.96
C THR A 435 -0.27 18.06 -8.95
N SER A 436 -1.25 18.87 -8.56
CA SER A 436 -1.15 20.34 -8.54
C SER A 436 -0.41 20.87 -7.30
N LEU A 437 -0.23 20.06 -6.28
CA LEU A 437 0.40 20.45 -5.02
C LEU A 437 1.92 20.54 -5.14
N TYR A 438 2.48 21.67 -4.73
CA TYR A 438 3.92 21.86 -4.56
C TYR A 438 4.36 21.34 -3.19
N HIS A 439 5.19 20.30 -3.18
CA HIS A 439 5.72 19.70 -1.95
C HIS A 439 7.04 20.33 -1.54
N PHE A 440 7.01 21.58 -1.05
CA PHE A 440 8.22 22.34 -0.69
C PHE A 440 9.04 21.68 0.43
N SER A 441 8.40 21.03 1.40
CA SER A 441 9.09 20.25 2.45
C SER A 441 9.94 19.14 1.83
N THR A 442 9.38 18.40 0.88
CA THR A 442 10.11 17.36 0.15
C THR A 442 11.24 17.94 -0.67
N LEU A 443 11.03 19.08 -1.34
CA LEU A 443 12.09 19.75 -2.11
C LEU A 443 13.27 20.13 -1.21
N ILE A 444 13.02 20.73 -0.04
CA ILE A 444 14.06 21.07 0.94
C ILE A 444 14.83 19.82 1.38
N HIS A 445 14.12 18.74 1.73
CA HIS A 445 14.75 17.47 2.10
C HIS A 445 15.61 16.91 0.96
N GLN A 446 15.16 16.99 -0.28
CA GLN A 446 15.91 16.49 -1.43
C GLN A 446 17.14 17.37 -1.78
N ILE A 447 17.06 18.67 -1.54
CA ILE A 447 18.24 19.57 -1.61
C ILE A 447 19.28 19.13 -0.58
N LEU A 448 18.90 18.99 0.67
CA LEU A 448 19.79 18.57 1.76
C LEU A 448 20.38 17.17 1.51
N ALA A 449 19.56 16.23 1.06
CA ALA A 449 20.00 14.87 0.73
C ALA A 449 21.01 14.86 -0.43
N THR A 450 20.81 15.69 -1.44
CA THR A 450 21.71 15.85 -2.57
C THR A 450 23.07 16.43 -2.15
N ILE A 451 23.06 17.46 -1.29
CA ILE A 451 24.26 18.04 -0.71
C ILE A 451 25.00 16.99 0.13
N ALA A 452 24.28 16.25 0.97
CA ALA A 452 24.87 15.18 1.80
C ALA A 452 25.47 14.06 0.95
N GLN A 453 24.88 13.73 -0.19
CA GLN A 453 25.35 12.68 -1.11
C GLN A 453 26.67 13.05 -1.80
N TRP A 454 26.83 14.30 -2.22
CA TRP A 454 27.97 14.74 -3.06
C TRP A 454 28.92 15.72 -2.36
N GLY A 455 28.65 16.08 -1.12
CA GLY A 455 29.45 17.06 -0.35
C GLY A 455 29.20 18.51 -0.78
N GLY A 456 28.46 18.75 -1.84
CA GLY A 456 28.13 20.05 -2.41
C GLY A 456 27.69 19.93 -3.87
N ILE A 457 26.88 20.89 -4.32
CA ILE A 457 26.40 20.97 -5.71
C ILE A 457 26.14 22.43 -6.07
N ARG A 458 26.37 22.82 -7.33
CA ARG A 458 26.05 24.17 -7.83
C ARG A 458 24.51 24.32 -7.93
N ALA A 459 24.00 25.49 -7.58
CA ALA A 459 22.56 25.76 -7.58
C ALA A 459 21.88 25.46 -8.93
N GLU A 460 22.53 25.81 -10.05
CA GLU A 460 22.03 25.52 -11.39
C GLU A 460 21.91 24.01 -11.67
N GLN A 461 22.90 23.23 -11.26
CA GLN A 461 22.90 21.77 -11.43
C GLN A 461 21.80 21.14 -10.54
N LEU A 462 21.68 21.65 -9.30
CA LEU A 462 20.66 21.20 -8.35
C LEU A 462 19.25 21.47 -8.91
N TYR A 463 19.02 22.66 -9.46
CA TYR A 463 17.74 23.02 -10.06
C TYR A 463 17.39 22.12 -11.25
N LYS A 464 18.34 21.88 -12.14
CA LYS A 464 18.15 20.94 -13.25
C LYS A 464 17.79 19.54 -12.76
N LEU A 465 18.50 19.05 -11.75
CA LEU A 465 18.31 17.69 -11.21
C LEU A 465 16.97 17.49 -10.50
N LEU A 466 16.50 18.50 -9.75
CA LEU A 466 15.31 18.35 -8.90
C LEU A 466 14.02 18.96 -9.47
N CYS A 467 14.14 19.91 -10.41
CA CYS A 467 13.00 20.68 -10.90
C CYS A 467 12.79 20.62 -12.42
N GLN A 468 13.78 20.17 -13.19
CA GLN A 468 13.66 20.14 -14.67
C GLN A 468 13.69 18.73 -15.27
N LEU A 469 14.03 17.70 -14.51
CA LEU A 469 14.13 16.30 -15.00
C LEU A 469 12.94 15.48 -14.53
#